data_e6e164457bd849d051e57fd371afbb44
#
_entry.id   e6e164457bd849d051e57fd371afbb44
#
_cell.length_a   1.000
_cell.length_b   1.000
_cell.length_c   1.000
_cell.angle_alpha   90.00
_cell.angle_beta   90.00
_cell.angle_gamma   90.00
#
_symmetry.space_group_name_H-M   'P 1'
#
loop_
_entity.id
_entity.type
_entity.pdbx_description
1 polymer ?
#
loop_
_entity_poly.entity_id
_entity_poly.type
_entity_poly.pdbx_seq_one_letter_code
_entity_poly.pdbx_strand_id
1 'polypeptide(L)'
;ELMAAFGANGPDRAARLDRAARDYLVAGDRERARDASARAVAADPYSLDAVELASELALAAGDVDGATDMLGRFLSGKDDGAAADRPRRAALWLRLGEARRERGDAKSAHAAFERAIAVAPRAEAATAARQALLPVLAADPTRRAELCELRRALAETAGRAAEVAAWSDELRRAERTDEAAAALDLAVALGATPDLHQTAFRTIHPARAMAADEPYRGSLDAEARARFLHDPDLDRLGPIFATLAEAAGQLWPDPDEALARAEVRAARRIAGSSSPAALAFVRIAAALGCGPASLYATDDPAAPELRLVCAGTPIVVFGPRASAAVDPARRFALGTIAELTRPERAVVAGQPPAEVATLLASLVRGFAAPALHGAVARWVGDPDVQRARDEALRGALPVRLRQRFEQLFAELPADALDLHRHRAALARVAERAGLLVSGDCAAALVEPTGGPAAVVRTVTDPDYPALRARLGVAVA
;
A
#
# COMPACT_ATOMS: atom_id res chain seq x y z
N GLU A 1 -41.34 -22.28 8.88
CA GLU A 1 -40.04 -22.37 9.53
C GLU A 1 -40.15 -22.72 11.06
N LEU A 2 -40.95 -22.01 11.83
CA LEU A 2 -41.11 -22.26 13.27
C LEU A 2 -41.59 -23.70 13.58
N MET A 3 -42.53 -24.24 12.81
CA MET A 3 -43.02 -25.62 12.97
C MET A 3 -41.94 -26.64 12.57
N ALA A 4 -41.12 -26.34 11.59
CA ALA A 4 -40.04 -27.22 11.14
C ALA A 4 -38.84 -27.27 12.14
N ALA A 5 -38.70 -26.26 13.00
CA ALA A 5 -37.65 -26.22 14.02
C ALA A 5 -37.91 -27.15 15.20
N PHE A 6 -39.12 -27.70 15.39
CA PHE A 6 -39.54 -28.49 16.54
C PHE A 6 -38.84 -29.87 16.67
N GLY A 7 -38.30 -30.40 15.59
CA GLY A 7 -37.63 -31.72 15.58
C GLY A 7 -36.16 -31.68 15.22
N ALA A 8 -35.55 -30.49 15.08
CA ALA A 8 -34.16 -30.34 14.65
C ALA A 8 -33.17 -30.33 15.84
N ASN A 9 -31.93 -30.79 15.62
CA ASN A 9 -30.81 -30.65 16.57
C ASN A 9 -30.46 -29.16 16.76
N GLY A 10 -29.69 -28.84 17.81
CA GLY A 10 -29.37 -27.45 18.21
C GLY A 10 -29.02 -26.49 17.07
N PRO A 11 -27.95 -26.73 16.29
CA PRO A 11 -27.56 -25.82 15.18
C PRO A 11 -28.61 -25.71 14.07
N ASP A 12 -29.22 -26.81 13.64
CA ASP A 12 -30.28 -26.81 12.61
C ASP A 12 -31.53 -26.09 13.10
N ARG A 13 -31.85 -26.26 14.37
CA ARG A 13 -32.97 -25.55 15.01
C ARG A 13 -32.70 -24.05 15.09
N ALA A 14 -31.48 -23.65 15.46
CA ALA A 14 -31.07 -22.26 15.50
C ALA A 14 -31.18 -21.61 14.11
N ALA A 15 -30.66 -22.25 13.07
CA ALA A 15 -30.72 -21.75 11.70
C ALA A 15 -32.17 -21.57 11.20
N ARG A 16 -33.10 -22.50 11.53
CA ARG A 16 -34.50 -22.38 11.13
C ARG A 16 -35.22 -21.27 11.89
N LEU A 17 -34.91 -21.08 13.17
CA LEU A 17 -35.45 -19.99 13.99
C LEU A 17 -34.91 -18.63 13.56
N ASP A 18 -33.63 -18.53 13.18
CA ASP A 18 -33.05 -17.30 12.64
C ASP A 18 -33.72 -16.93 11.32
N ARG A 19 -33.96 -17.90 10.42
CA ARG A 19 -34.71 -17.66 9.18
C ARG A 19 -36.14 -17.20 9.47
N ALA A 20 -36.84 -17.84 10.40
CA ALA A 20 -38.18 -17.41 10.81
C ALA A 20 -38.19 -15.97 11.38
N ALA A 21 -37.15 -15.61 12.14
CA ALA A 21 -37.01 -14.23 12.66
C ALA A 21 -36.85 -13.21 11.52
N ARG A 22 -36.08 -13.54 10.50
CA ARG A 22 -35.91 -12.69 9.28
C ARG A 22 -37.22 -12.57 8.49
N ASP A 23 -37.97 -13.67 8.36
CA ASP A 23 -39.28 -13.65 7.70
C ASP A 23 -40.28 -12.74 8.44
N TYR A 24 -40.29 -12.79 9.78
CA TYR A 24 -41.10 -11.86 10.58
C TYR A 24 -40.67 -10.41 10.44
N LEU A 25 -39.36 -10.12 10.31
CA LEU A 25 -38.88 -8.76 10.06
C LEU A 25 -39.37 -8.24 8.69
N VAL A 26 -39.32 -9.08 7.66
CA VAL A 26 -39.84 -8.75 6.33
C VAL A 26 -41.35 -8.47 6.39
N ALA A 27 -42.09 -9.21 7.21
CA ALA A 27 -43.51 -9.01 7.46
C ALA A 27 -43.83 -7.79 8.37
N GLY A 28 -42.83 -7.13 8.92
CA GLY A 28 -43.00 -5.98 9.84
C GLY A 28 -43.32 -6.37 11.30
N ASP A 29 -43.37 -7.65 11.62
CA ASP A 29 -43.67 -8.17 12.96
C ASP A 29 -42.40 -8.28 13.84
N ARG A 30 -41.98 -7.15 14.38
CA ARG A 30 -40.78 -7.03 15.21
C ARG A 30 -40.83 -7.85 16.50
N GLU A 31 -42.01 -8.02 17.07
CA GLU A 31 -42.18 -8.74 18.34
C GLU A 31 -41.93 -10.23 18.14
N ARG A 32 -42.55 -10.85 17.12
CA ARG A 32 -42.30 -12.24 16.77
C ARG A 32 -40.89 -12.48 16.27
N ALA A 33 -40.30 -11.51 15.55
CA ALA A 33 -38.91 -11.61 15.13
C ALA A 33 -37.96 -11.68 16.32
N ARG A 34 -38.18 -10.86 17.36
CA ARG A 34 -37.40 -10.88 18.60
C ARG A 34 -37.56 -12.19 19.38
N ASP A 35 -38.78 -12.70 19.54
CA ASP A 35 -39.00 -14.00 20.17
C ASP A 35 -38.29 -15.14 19.43
N ALA A 36 -38.42 -15.17 18.12
CA ALA A 36 -37.80 -16.21 17.30
C ALA A 36 -36.27 -16.12 17.33
N SER A 37 -35.67 -14.92 17.28
CA SER A 37 -34.22 -14.74 17.38
C SER A 37 -33.66 -15.10 18.76
N ALA A 38 -34.36 -14.75 19.86
CA ALA A 38 -33.98 -15.15 21.21
C ALA A 38 -33.98 -16.67 21.37
N ARG A 39 -34.98 -17.34 20.78
CA ARG A 39 -35.04 -18.81 20.76
C ARG A 39 -33.97 -19.44 19.87
N ALA A 40 -33.53 -18.78 18.80
CA ALA A 40 -32.41 -19.22 17.99
C ALA A 40 -31.10 -19.22 18.80
N VAL A 41 -30.79 -18.15 19.53
CA VAL A 41 -29.66 -18.08 20.45
C VAL A 41 -29.74 -19.11 21.59
N ALA A 42 -30.94 -19.35 22.12
CA ALA A 42 -31.14 -20.38 23.15
C ALA A 42 -30.89 -21.80 22.59
N ALA A 43 -31.17 -22.03 21.31
CA ALA A 43 -30.92 -23.32 20.64
C ALA A 43 -29.44 -23.53 20.30
N ASP A 44 -28.74 -22.47 19.88
CA ASP A 44 -27.29 -22.47 19.65
C ASP A 44 -26.67 -21.12 20.05
N PRO A 45 -26.14 -21.01 21.28
CA PRO A 45 -25.51 -19.80 21.78
C PRO A 45 -24.22 -19.40 21.06
N TYR A 46 -23.65 -20.26 20.22
CA TYR A 46 -22.43 -20.02 19.45
C TYR A 46 -22.70 -19.72 17.98
N SER A 47 -23.94 -19.68 17.56
CA SER A 47 -24.31 -19.27 16.21
C SER A 47 -24.11 -17.77 16.01
N LEU A 48 -23.16 -17.40 15.15
CA LEU A 48 -22.88 -16.01 14.81
C LEU A 48 -24.12 -15.29 14.24
N ASP A 49 -24.85 -15.98 13.32
CA ASP A 49 -26.04 -15.44 12.67
C ASP A 49 -27.16 -15.16 13.70
N ALA A 50 -27.40 -16.10 14.62
CA ALA A 50 -28.42 -15.94 15.62
C ALA A 50 -28.10 -14.83 16.63
N VAL A 51 -26.85 -14.73 17.09
CA VAL A 51 -26.42 -13.69 18.04
C VAL A 51 -26.41 -12.31 17.39
N GLU A 52 -26.00 -12.20 16.13
CA GLU A 52 -26.02 -10.93 15.39
C GLU A 52 -27.44 -10.36 15.29
N LEU A 53 -28.39 -11.16 14.85
CA LEU A 53 -29.78 -10.73 14.70
C LEU A 53 -30.45 -10.46 16.06
N ALA A 54 -30.26 -11.35 17.03
CA ALA A 54 -30.90 -11.19 18.34
C ALA A 54 -30.36 -9.96 19.09
N SER A 55 -29.05 -9.69 19.02
CA SER A 55 -28.48 -8.50 19.66
C SER A 55 -28.98 -7.20 19.02
N GLU A 56 -29.12 -7.18 17.68
CA GLU A 56 -29.66 -6.05 16.96
C GLU A 56 -31.11 -5.75 17.36
N LEU A 57 -31.96 -6.78 17.42
CA LEU A 57 -33.37 -6.65 17.80
C LEU A 57 -33.54 -6.28 19.27
N ALA A 58 -32.68 -6.77 20.17
CA ALA A 58 -32.68 -6.41 21.58
C ALA A 58 -32.34 -4.93 21.75
N LEU A 59 -31.27 -4.42 21.12
CA LEU A 59 -30.90 -3.01 21.17
C LEU A 59 -31.98 -2.11 20.55
N ALA A 60 -32.55 -2.49 19.42
CA ALA A 60 -33.64 -1.75 18.80
C ALA A 60 -34.91 -1.68 19.66
N ALA A 61 -35.07 -2.63 20.57
CA ALA A 61 -36.17 -2.63 21.58
C ALA A 61 -35.80 -1.91 22.89
N GLY A 62 -34.58 -1.39 23.03
CA GLY A 62 -34.07 -0.76 24.25
C GLY A 62 -33.62 -1.76 25.34
N ASP A 63 -33.53 -3.06 25.03
CA ASP A 63 -33.03 -4.09 25.95
C ASP A 63 -31.50 -4.13 25.90
N VAL A 64 -30.87 -3.10 26.44
CA VAL A 64 -29.42 -2.94 26.48
C VAL A 64 -28.77 -3.99 27.37
N ASP A 65 -29.43 -4.39 28.47
CA ASP A 65 -28.93 -5.37 29.40
C ASP A 65 -28.90 -6.77 28.76
N GLY A 66 -30.00 -7.20 28.16
CA GLY A 66 -30.08 -8.49 27.47
C GLY A 66 -29.08 -8.59 26.30
N ALA A 67 -28.93 -7.53 25.52
CA ALA A 67 -27.95 -7.46 24.45
C ALA A 67 -26.51 -7.56 24.99
N THR A 68 -26.19 -6.84 26.07
CA THR A 68 -24.84 -6.86 26.70
C THR A 68 -24.49 -8.24 27.20
N ASP A 69 -25.43 -8.92 27.88
CA ASP A 69 -25.21 -10.26 28.42
C ASP A 69 -25.06 -11.33 27.32
N MET A 70 -25.86 -11.23 26.29
CA MET A 70 -25.80 -12.12 25.12
C MET A 70 -24.47 -11.98 24.37
N LEU A 71 -24.12 -10.75 23.99
CA LEU A 71 -22.87 -10.43 23.30
C LEU A 71 -21.66 -10.80 24.16
N GLY A 72 -21.70 -10.50 25.47
CA GLY A 72 -20.63 -10.81 26.39
C GLY A 72 -20.37 -12.33 26.48
N ARG A 73 -21.41 -13.15 26.57
CA ARG A 73 -21.29 -14.61 26.58
C ARG A 73 -20.71 -15.16 25.27
N PHE A 74 -21.23 -14.72 24.13
CA PHE A 74 -20.76 -15.17 22.82
C PHE A 74 -19.30 -14.79 22.59
N LEU A 75 -18.91 -13.55 22.89
CA LEU A 75 -17.59 -12.99 22.63
C LEU A 75 -16.53 -13.38 23.68
N SER A 76 -16.92 -13.93 24.83
CA SER A 76 -15.99 -14.45 25.84
C SER A 76 -15.31 -15.76 25.43
N GLY A 77 -15.74 -16.42 24.37
CA GLY A 77 -15.08 -17.59 23.78
C GLY A 77 -13.66 -17.24 23.30
N LYS A 78 -12.72 -18.18 23.48
CA LYS A 78 -11.30 -17.97 23.16
C LYS A 78 -10.99 -17.94 21.66
N ASP A 79 -11.93 -18.30 20.79
CA ASP A 79 -11.72 -18.40 19.35
C ASP A 79 -12.23 -17.13 18.64
N ASP A 80 -11.34 -16.45 17.92
CA ASP A 80 -11.70 -15.30 17.07
C ASP A 80 -12.46 -15.72 15.79
N GLY A 81 -12.75 -17.02 15.63
CA GLY A 81 -13.48 -17.57 14.50
C GLY A 81 -12.65 -17.65 13.20
N ALA A 82 -13.28 -18.16 12.16
CA ALA A 82 -12.69 -18.18 10.83
C ALA A 82 -12.35 -16.77 10.34
N ALA A 83 -11.32 -16.62 9.49
CA ALA A 83 -10.90 -15.33 8.97
C ALA A 83 -12.04 -14.57 8.27
N ALA A 84 -12.97 -15.30 7.63
CA ALA A 84 -14.16 -14.72 6.99
C ALA A 84 -15.15 -14.09 7.98
N ASP A 85 -15.19 -14.56 9.22
CA ASP A 85 -16.12 -14.08 10.25
C ASP A 85 -15.58 -12.92 11.08
N ARG A 86 -14.28 -12.63 10.99
CA ARG A 86 -13.65 -11.58 11.77
C ARG A 86 -14.30 -10.21 11.64
N PRO A 87 -14.68 -9.71 10.44
CA PRO A 87 -15.37 -8.43 10.32
C PRO A 87 -16.71 -8.39 11.06
N ARG A 88 -17.48 -9.47 11.00
CA ARG A 88 -18.77 -9.61 11.71
C ARG A 88 -18.56 -9.65 13.23
N ARG A 89 -17.57 -10.38 13.70
CA ARG A 89 -17.21 -10.41 15.14
C ARG A 89 -16.73 -9.03 15.62
N ALA A 90 -15.97 -8.29 14.81
CA ALA A 90 -15.61 -6.92 15.14
C ALA A 90 -16.85 -6.02 15.28
N ALA A 91 -17.87 -6.19 14.43
CA ALA A 91 -19.14 -5.49 14.56
C ALA A 91 -19.88 -5.84 15.86
N LEU A 92 -19.83 -7.10 16.29
CA LEU A 92 -20.42 -7.50 17.59
C LEU A 92 -19.65 -6.90 18.78
N TRP A 93 -18.32 -6.85 18.71
CA TRP A 93 -17.50 -6.15 19.72
C TRP A 93 -17.79 -4.67 19.77
N LEU A 94 -18.00 -4.01 18.63
CA LEU A 94 -18.42 -2.62 18.55
C LEU A 94 -19.78 -2.42 19.25
N ARG A 95 -20.78 -3.23 18.91
CA ARG A 95 -22.13 -3.19 19.54
C ARG A 95 -22.05 -3.39 21.04
N LEU A 96 -21.24 -4.33 21.51
CA LEU A 96 -21.01 -4.56 22.94
C LEU A 96 -20.40 -3.32 23.62
N GLY A 97 -19.45 -2.67 22.95
CA GLY A 97 -18.83 -1.42 23.45
C GLY A 97 -19.84 -0.29 23.55
N GLU A 98 -20.69 -0.11 22.56
CA GLU A 98 -21.76 0.89 22.55
C GLU A 98 -22.78 0.63 23.65
N ALA A 99 -23.26 -0.59 23.79
CA ALA A 99 -24.21 -0.98 24.84
C ALA A 99 -23.63 -0.76 26.25
N ARG A 100 -22.36 -1.10 26.48
CA ARG A 100 -21.68 -0.85 27.77
C ARG A 100 -21.51 0.64 28.04
N ARG A 101 -21.22 1.43 27.01
CA ARG A 101 -21.13 2.90 27.12
C ARG A 101 -22.48 3.52 27.52
N GLU A 102 -23.59 3.06 26.92
CA GLU A 102 -24.95 3.50 27.30
C GLU A 102 -25.28 3.18 28.75
N ARG A 103 -24.77 2.06 29.28
CA ARG A 103 -24.90 1.70 30.72
C ARG A 103 -23.97 2.50 31.64
N GLY A 104 -23.10 3.35 31.10
CA GLY A 104 -22.12 4.11 31.89
C GLY A 104 -20.87 3.30 32.27
N ASP A 105 -20.71 2.05 31.80
CA ASP A 105 -19.51 1.24 32.01
C ASP A 105 -18.43 1.58 31.00
N ALA A 106 -17.81 2.74 31.20
CA ALA A 106 -16.79 3.29 30.28
C ALA A 106 -15.56 2.39 30.16
N LYS A 107 -15.15 1.69 31.23
CA LYS A 107 -13.98 0.81 31.22
C LYS A 107 -14.20 -0.42 30.34
N SER A 108 -15.32 -1.10 30.53
CA SER A 108 -15.63 -2.29 29.74
C SER A 108 -16.01 -1.94 28.30
N ALA A 109 -16.59 -0.75 28.05
CA ALA A 109 -16.82 -0.23 26.72
C ALA A 109 -15.51 -0.01 25.98
N HIS A 110 -14.53 0.63 26.62
CA HIS A 110 -13.19 0.85 26.07
C HIS A 110 -12.53 -0.47 25.65
N ALA A 111 -12.51 -1.46 26.54
CA ALA A 111 -11.94 -2.77 26.23
C ALA A 111 -12.65 -3.49 25.06
N ALA A 112 -13.97 -3.31 24.92
CA ALA A 112 -14.72 -3.86 23.81
C ALA A 112 -14.36 -3.17 22.47
N PHE A 113 -14.19 -1.85 22.45
CA PHE A 113 -13.75 -1.11 21.26
C PHE A 113 -12.32 -1.51 20.85
N GLU A 114 -11.40 -1.65 21.79
CA GLU A 114 -10.04 -2.15 21.50
C GLU A 114 -10.09 -3.56 20.88
N ARG A 115 -10.98 -4.41 21.39
CA ARG A 115 -11.14 -5.76 20.86
C ARG A 115 -11.73 -5.76 19.44
N ALA A 116 -12.70 -4.88 19.14
CA ALA A 116 -13.23 -4.69 17.80
C ALA A 116 -12.12 -4.34 16.80
N ILE A 117 -11.22 -3.42 17.19
CA ILE A 117 -10.07 -3.00 16.38
C ILE A 117 -9.08 -4.17 16.17
N ALA A 118 -8.78 -4.94 17.23
CA ALA A 118 -7.80 -6.02 17.17
C ALA A 118 -8.27 -7.19 16.28
N VAL A 119 -9.57 -7.54 16.32
CA VAL A 119 -10.14 -8.67 15.58
C VAL A 119 -10.13 -8.43 14.06
N ALA A 120 -10.50 -7.24 13.60
CA ALA A 120 -10.52 -6.90 12.18
C ALA A 120 -10.12 -5.43 11.95
N PRO A 121 -8.82 -5.09 11.99
CA PRO A 121 -8.33 -3.69 12.01
C PRO A 121 -8.78 -2.82 10.83
N ARG A 122 -9.10 -3.46 9.69
CA ARG A 122 -9.53 -2.78 8.44
C ARG A 122 -11.04 -2.80 8.22
N ALA A 123 -11.81 -3.41 9.11
CA ALA A 123 -13.25 -3.44 9.00
C ALA A 123 -13.88 -2.08 9.36
N GLU A 124 -15.06 -1.81 8.83
CA GLU A 124 -15.84 -0.61 9.14
C GLU A 124 -16.10 -0.48 10.66
N ALA A 125 -16.42 -1.59 11.32
CA ALA A 125 -16.60 -1.65 12.77
C ALA A 125 -15.36 -1.18 13.56
N ALA A 126 -14.15 -1.51 13.09
CA ALA A 126 -12.93 -1.02 13.72
C ALA A 126 -12.76 0.50 13.54
N THR A 127 -13.19 1.05 12.41
CA THR A 127 -13.20 2.50 12.18
C THR A 127 -14.17 3.19 13.12
N ALA A 128 -15.38 2.67 13.27
CA ALA A 128 -16.37 3.18 14.22
C ALA A 128 -15.89 3.06 15.68
N ALA A 129 -15.25 1.94 16.05
CA ALA A 129 -14.66 1.76 17.36
C ALA A 129 -13.54 2.78 17.65
N ARG A 130 -12.67 3.07 16.65
CA ARG A 130 -11.67 4.13 16.78
C ARG A 130 -12.31 5.50 17.01
N GLN A 131 -13.36 5.83 16.27
CA GLN A 131 -14.11 7.08 16.46
C GLN A 131 -14.73 7.16 17.85
N ALA A 132 -15.27 6.06 18.38
CA ALA A 132 -15.84 6.00 19.72
C ALA A 132 -14.80 6.20 20.84
N LEU A 133 -13.54 5.82 20.60
CA LEU A 133 -12.43 6.00 21.54
C LEU A 133 -11.85 7.43 21.55
N LEU A 134 -11.99 8.20 20.47
CA LEU A 134 -11.42 9.55 20.36
C LEU A 134 -11.71 10.46 21.55
N PRO A 135 -12.97 10.67 21.97
CA PRO A 135 -13.27 11.59 23.08
C PRO A 135 -12.67 11.11 24.40
N VAL A 136 -12.57 9.80 24.60
CA VAL A 136 -12.00 9.21 25.82
C VAL A 136 -10.50 9.47 25.90
N LEU A 137 -9.79 9.25 24.80
CA LEU A 137 -8.33 9.50 24.73
C LEU A 137 -8.01 10.99 24.74
N ALA A 138 -8.84 11.83 24.10
CA ALA A 138 -8.63 13.27 24.07
C ALA A 138 -8.82 13.94 25.46
N ALA A 139 -9.60 13.33 26.34
CA ALA A 139 -9.79 13.82 27.72
C ALA A 139 -8.58 13.53 28.64
N ASP A 140 -7.70 12.60 28.27
CA ASP A 140 -6.54 12.20 29.08
C ASP A 140 -5.21 12.62 28.40
N PRO A 141 -4.57 13.71 28.84
CA PRO A 141 -3.31 14.16 28.26
C PRO A 141 -2.14 13.14 28.35
N THR A 142 -2.21 12.20 29.31
CA THR A 142 -1.18 11.16 29.47
C THR A 142 -1.22 10.11 28.35
N ARG A 143 -2.34 9.99 27.68
CA ARG A 143 -2.58 9.04 26.57
C ARG A 143 -2.43 9.68 25.18
N ARG A 144 -1.77 10.82 25.08
CA ARG A 144 -1.60 11.53 23.79
C ARG A 144 -0.93 10.69 22.70
N ALA A 145 0.04 9.86 23.06
CA ALA A 145 0.68 8.95 22.11
C ALA A 145 -0.33 7.98 21.48
N GLU A 146 -1.22 7.40 22.28
CA GLU A 146 -2.29 6.52 21.82
C GLU A 146 -3.29 7.29 20.94
N LEU A 147 -3.62 8.52 21.29
CA LEU A 147 -4.49 9.38 20.48
C LEU A 147 -3.87 9.67 19.10
N CYS A 148 -2.56 9.94 19.02
CA CYS A 148 -1.86 10.11 17.75
C CYS A 148 -1.94 8.86 16.88
N GLU A 149 -1.72 7.67 17.45
CA GLU A 149 -1.81 6.40 16.72
C GLU A 149 -3.26 6.10 16.26
N LEU A 150 -4.24 6.41 17.09
CA LEU A 150 -5.64 6.26 16.74
C LEU A 150 -6.02 7.19 15.57
N ARG A 151 -5.60 8.46 15.61
CA ARG A 151 -5.78 9.44 14.53
C ARG A 151 -5.06 9.02 13.25
N ARG A 152 -3.83 8.49 13.35
CA ARG A 152 -3.08 7.94 12.22
C ARG A 152 -3.88 6.82 11.52
N ALA A 153 -4.38 5.85 12.30
CA ALA A 153 -5.15 4.74 11.77
C ALA A 153 -6.47 5.18 11.12
N LEU A 154 -7.12 6.22 11.65
CA LEU A 154 -8.30 6.83 11.03
C LEU A 154 -7.96 7.54 9.73
N ALA A 155 -6.87 8.31 9.70
CA ALA A 155 -6.38 8.98 8.50
C ALA A 155 -6.04 7.96 7.39
N GLU A 156 -5.33 6.88 7.73
CA GLU A 156 -5.02 5.79 6.80
C GLU A 156 -6.27 5.13 6.21
N THR A 157 -7.26 4.84 7.06
CA THR A 157 -8.48 4.12 6.65
C THR A 157 -9.41 5.02 5.84
N ALA A 158 -9.61 6.26 6.27
CA ALA A 158 -10.54 7.19 5.64
C ALA A 158 -9.97 7.84 4.36
N GLY A 159 -8.66 8.08 4.31
CA GLY A 159 -7.98 8.73 3.19
C GLY A 159 -8.47 10.15 2.90
N ARG A 160 -9.17 10.80 3.86
CA ARG A 160 -9.79 12.12 3.69
C ARG A 160 -8.96 13.22 4.31
N ALA A 161 -8.92 14.36 3.64
CA ALA A 161 -8.19 15.54 4.09
C ALA A 161 -8.46 15.94 5.55
N ALA A 162 -9.72 15.89 5.98
CA ALA A 162 -10.11 16.26 7.34
C ALA A 162 -9.50 15.33 8.42
N GLU A 163 -9.46 14.03 8.18
CA GLU A 163 -8.89 13.07 9.14
C GLU A 163 -7.36 13.20 9.21
N VAL A 164 -6.72 13.42 8.06
CA VAL A 164 -5.27 13.66 7.99
C VAL A 164 -4.90 14.96 8.68
N ALA A 165 -5.69 16.03 8.50
CA ALA A 165 -5.51 17.30 9.18
C ALA A 165 -5.65 17.17 10.71
N ALA A 166 -6.67 16.44 11.17
CA ALA A 166 -6.86 16.18 12.59
C ALA A 166 -5.69 15.36 13.19
N TRP A 167 -5.11 14.44 12.42
CA TRP A 167 -3.90 13.73 12.81
C TRP A 167 -2.69 14.67 12.92
N SER A 168 -2.49 15.57 11.95
CA SER A 168 -1.43 16.59 12.00
C SER A 168 -1.51 17.45 13.24
N ASP A 169 -2.73 17.87 13.65
CA ASP A 169 -2.93 18.67 14.85
C ASP A 169 -2.52 17.93 16.14
N GLU A 170 -2.82 16.64 16.24
CA GLU A 170 -2.41 15.84 17.39
C GLU A 170 -0.89 15.62 17.43
N LEU A 171 -0.27 15.37 16.27
CA LEU A 171 1.19 15.25 16.15
C LEU A 171 1.90 16.54 16.59
N ARG A 172 1.37 17.71 16.20
CA ARG A 172 1.90 19.02 16.61
C ARG A 172 1.80 19.22 18.12
N ARG A 173 0.69 18.82 18.74
CA ARG A 173 0.52 18.86 20.20
C ARG A 173 1.45 17.87 20.93
N ALA A 174 1.86 16.80 20.24
CA ALA A 174 2.81 15.82 20.73
C ALA A 174 4.28 16.19 20.40
N GLU A 175 4.54 17.37 19.84
CA GLU A 175 5.86 17.87 19.45
C GLU A 175 6.58 16.99 18.41
N ARG A 176 5.84 16.18 17.64
CA ARG A 176 6.35 15.35 16.53
C ARG A 176 6.40 16.18 15.24
N THR A 177 7.37 17.11 15.17
CA THR A 177 7.38 18.20 14.16
C THR A 177 7.41 17.72 12.71
N ASP A 178 8.32 16.82 12.33
CA ASP A 178 8.42 16.34 10.91
C ASP A 178 7.18 15.56 10.49
N GLU A 179 6.66 14.73 11.38
CA GLU A 179 5.45 13.96 11.12
C GLU A 179 4.22 14.87 10.99
N ALA A 180 4.11 15.87 11.84
CA ALA A 180 3.05 16.88 11.74
C ALA A 180 3.14 17.65 10.43
N ALA A 181 4.34 18.00 9.98
CA ALA A 181 4.58 18.64 8.70
C ALA A 181 4.19 17.73 7.52
N ALA A 182 4.57 16.45 7.58
CA ALA A 182 4.21 15.47 6.55
C ALA A 182 2.70 15.26 6.44
N ALA A 183 2.03 15.10 7.58
CA ALA A 183 0.58 14.96 7.64
C ALA A 183 -0.13 16.22 7.14
N LEU A 184 0.39 17.41 7.46
CA LEU A 184 -0.17 18.67 6.99
C LEU A 184 -0.03 18.83 5.47
N ASP A 185 1.16 18.54 4.91
CA ASP A 185 1.38 18.56 3.46
C ASP A 185 0.39 17.63 2.74
N LEU A 186 0.21 16.41 3.29
CA LEU A 186 -0.74 15.46 2.75
C LEU A 186 -2.18 15.96 2.84
N ALA A 187 -2.59 16.56 3.98
CA ALA A 187 -3.94 17.10 4.15
C ALA A 187 -4.24 18.22 3.14
N VAL A 188 -3.28 19.12 2.95
CA VAL A 188 -3.41 20.22 1.97
C VAL A 188 -3.47 19.67 0.54
N ALA A 189 -2.62 18.73 0.19
CA ALA A 189 -2.60 18.09 -1.12
C ALA A 189 -3.90 17.31 -1.41
N LEU A 190 -4.56 16.78 -0.37
CA LEU A 190 -5.90 16.16 -0.45
C LEU A 190 -7.06 17.17 -0.45
N GLY A 191 -6.79 18.47 -0.40
CA GLY A 191 -7.79 19.54 -0.50
C GLY A 191 -8.29 20.09 0.85
N ALA A 192 -7.58 19.88 1.97
CA ALA A 192 -7.90 20.58 3.21
C ALA A 192 -7.63 22.09 3.06
N THR A 193 -8.64 22.92 3.33
CA THR A 193 -8.55 24.37 3.19
C THR A 193 -8.94 25.18 4.45
N PRO A 194 -8.81 24.71 5.68
CA PRO A 194 -9.11 25.54 6.84
C PRO A 194 -7.97 26.57 7.05
N ASP A 195 -8.33 27.81 7.39
CA ASP A 195 -7.39 28.94 7.57
C ASP A 195 -6.24 28.64 8.57
N LEU A 196 -6.54 27.86 9.62
CA LEU A 196 -5.55 27.45 10.61
C LEU A 196 -4.47 26.54 10.02
N HIS A 197 -4.83 25.67 9.06
CA HIS A 197 -3.88 24.78 8.40
C HIS A 197 -3.03 25.54 7.38
N GLN A 198 -3.58 26.55 6.71
CA GLN A 198 -2.82 27.40 5.77
C GLN A 198 -1.69 28.14 6.48
N THR A 199 -1.93 28.64 7.68
CA THR A 199 -0.89 29.35 8.47
C THR A 199 0.23 28.40 8.86
N ALA A 200 -0.10 27.21 9.40
CA ALA A 200 0.89 26.19 9.75
C ALA A 200 1.65 25.68 8.50
N PHE A 201 0.96 25.47 7.39
CA PHE A 201 1.56 25.09 6.11
C PHE A 201 2.57 26.12 5.63
N ARG A 202 2.25 27.41 5.65
CA ARG A 202 3.19 28.48 5.27
C ARG A 202 4.44 28.53 6.17
N THR A 203 4.33 28.13 7.41
CA THR A 203 5.46 28.12 8.37
C THR A 203 6.32 26.87 8.23
N ILE A 204 5.71 25.70 8.11
CA ILE A 204 6.39 24.40 8.13
C ILE A 204 6.92 24.03 6.72
N HIS A 205 6.16 24.28 5.68
CA HIS A 205 6.52 23.89 4.31
C HIS A 205 7.85 24.48 3.83
N PRO A 206 8.17 25.77 4.02
CA PRO A 206 9.48 26.31 3.65
C PRO A 206 10.64 25.65 4.40
N ALA A 207 10.49 25.41 5.71
CA ALA A 207 11.52 24.74 6.52
C ALA A 207 11.77 23.31 6.01
N ARG A 208 10.73 22.60 5.65
CA ARG A 208 10.81 21.25 5.08
C ARG A 208 11.45 21.22 3.69
N ALA A 209 11.13 22.19 2.84
CA ALA A 209 11.78 22.37 1.55
C ALA A 209 13.27 22.67 1.69
N MET A 210 13.65 23.53 2.65
CA MET A 210 15.05 23.86 2.95
C MET A 210 15.82 22.65 3.49
N ALA A 211 15.25 21.88 4.42
CA ALA A 211 15.88 20.66 4.92
C ALA A 211 16.19 19.66 3.78
N ALA A 212 15.34 19.61 2.77
CA ALA A 212 15.57 18.78 1.60
C ALA A 212 16.63 19.34 0.61
N ASP A 213 17.04 20.60 0.73
CA ASP A 213 18.15 21.20 -0.07
C ASP A 213 19.53 20.82 0.48
N GLU A 214 19.61 20.43 1.76
CA GLU A 214 20.86 19.94 2.33
C GLU A 214 21.29 18.58 1.71
N PRO A 215 22.59 18.27 1.70
CA PRO A 215 23.07 16.96 1.30
C PRO A 215 22.49 15.88 2.23
N TYR A 216 22.07 14.76 1.66
CA TYR A 216 21.63 13.61 2.45
C TYR A 216 22.74 13.16 3.39
N ARG A 217 22.41 12.99 4.68
CA ARG A 217 23.40 12.65 5.73
C ARG A 217 23.58 11.15 5.91
N GLY A 218 22.68 10.34 5.36
CA GLY A 218 22.71 8.90 5.48
C GLY A 218 22.23 8.19 4.22
N SER A 219 22.17 6.88 4.31
CA SER A 219 21.63 6.02 3.24
C SER A 219 20.71 4.95 3.83
N LEU A 220 19.80 4.43 3.00
CA LEU A 220 18.98 3.29 3.36
C LEU A 220 19.82 2.00 3.30
N ASP A 221 19.80 1.24 4.39
CA ASP A 221 20.32 -0.13 4.39
C ASP A 221 19.35 -1.12 3.75
N ALA A 222 19.79 -2.36 3.59
CA ALA A 222 19.01 -3.42 2.96
C ALA A 222 17.72 -3.73 3.75
N GLU A 223 17.77 -3.68 5.10
CA GLU A 223 16.63 -3.97 5.96
C GLU A 223 15.56 -2.87 5.87
N ALA A 224 15.96 -1.61 6.01
CA ALA A 224 15.05 -0.46 5.88
C ALA A 224 14.38 -0.45 4.50
N ARG A 225 15.14 -0.78 3.45
CA ARG A 225 14.60 -0.90 2.09
C ARG A 225 13.61 -2.05 1.97
N ALA A 226 13.97 -3.25 2.44
CA ALA A 226 13.11 -4.43 2.38
C ALA A 226 11.79 -4.21 3.12
N ARG A 227 11.78 -3.36 4.14
CA ARG A 227 10.60 -3.05 4.93
C ARG A 227 9.75 -1.95 4.30
N PHE A 228 10.34 -0.84 3.89
CA PHE A 228 9.59 0.34 3.41
C PHE A 228 9.42 0.39 1.88
N LEU A 229 10.47 0.03 1.12
CA LEU A 229 10.46 0.04 -0.36
C LEU A 229 10.17 -1.35 -0.94
N HIS A 230 9.34 -2.13 -0.26
CA HIS A 230 8.87 -3.43 -0.68
C HIS A 230 7.39 -3.40 -1.07
N ASP A 231 7.03 -4.23 -2.05
CA ASP A 231 5.65 -4.49 -2.44
C ASP A 231 5.53 -5.99 -2.74
N PRO A 232 4.59 -6.72 -2.09
CA PRO A 232 4.47 -8.18 -2.26
C PRO A 232 4.24 -8.64 -3.70
N ASP A 233 3.69 -7.76 -4.55
CA ASP A 233 3.50 -8.06 -5.97
C ASP A 233 4.82 -8.14 -6.76
N LEU A 234 5.94 -7.68 -6.16
CA LEU A 234 7.28 -7.82 -6.74
C LEU A 234 7.90 -9.19 -6.49
N ASP A 235 7.48 -9.90 -5.45
CA ASP A 235 8.12 -11.17 -5.02
C ASP A 235 8.03 -12.28 -6.07
N ARG A 236 7.02 -12.23 -6.93
CA ARG A 236 6.76 -13.26 -7.92
C ARG A 236 7.66 -13.15 -9.15
N LEU A 237 7.72 -12.00 -9.79
CA LEU A 237 8.54 -11.78 -11.00
C LEU A 237 9.87 -11.09 -10.73
N GLY A 238 10.05 -10.44 -9.57
CA GLY A 238 11.29 -9.75 -9.20
C GLY A 238 12.53 -10.65 -9.28
N PRO A 239 12.54 -11.87 -8.72
CA PRO A 239 13.68 -12.79 -8.83
C PRO A 239 14.03 -13.16 -10.27
N ILE A 240 13.03 -13.25 -11.17
CA ILE A 240 13.25 -13.52 -12.60
C ILE A 240 13.97 -12.34 -13.25
N PHE A 241 13.49 -11.12 -13.04
CA PHE A 241 14.12 -9.92 -13.58
C PHE A 241 15.49 -9.63 -12.94
N ALA A 242 15.69 -9.96 -11.66
CA ALA A 242 16.98 -9.89 -11.00
C ALA A 242 18.00 -10.85 -11.66
N THR A 243 17.57 -12.08 -11.91
CA THR A 243 18.40 -13.07 -12.61
C THR A 243 18.73 -12.62 -14.05
N LEU A 244 17.76 -12.01 -14.73
CA LEU A 244 17.98 -11.46 -16.07
C LEU A 244 18.98 -10.29 -16.06
N ALA A 245 18.91 -9.45 -15.04
CA ALA A 245 19.82 -8.31 -14.86
C ALA A 245 21.28 -8.77 -14.64
N GLU A 246 21.52 -9.95 -14.07
CA GLU A 246 22.88 -10.54 -13.98
C GLU A 246 23.50 -10.81 -15.35
N ALA A 247 22.69 -11.00 -16.40
CA ALA A 247 23.15 -11.20 -17.78
C ALA A 247 23.17 -9.88 -18.59
N ALA A 248 22.99 -8.74 -17.97
CA ALA A 248 22.79 -7.45 -18.65
C ALA A 248 23.88 -7.13 -19.68
N GLY A 249 25.17 -7.37 -19.35
CA GLY A 249 26.29 -7.10 -20.26
C GLY A 249 26.33 -7.99 -21.52
N GLN A 250 25.51 -9.04 -21.59
CA GLN A 250 25.45 -9.97 -22.72
C GLN A 250 24.14 -9.86 -23.52
N LEU A 251 23.08 -9.33 -22.89
CA LEU A 251 21.77 -9.27 -23.46
C LEU A 251 21.36 -7.88 -23.92
N TRP A 252 21.91 -6.85 -23.28
CA TRP A 252 21.51 -5.50 -23.57
C TRP A 252 22.43 -4.82 -24.57
N PRO A 253 21.87 -3.97 -25.44
CA PRO A 253 22.67 -3.22 -26.41
C PRO A 253 23.63 -2.28 -25.70
N ASP A 254 24.62 -1.81 -26.42
CA ASP A 254 25.44 -0.70 -25.94
C ASP A 254 24.62 0.57 -25.74
N PRO A 255 25.13 1.58 -25.01
CA PRO A 255 24.39 2.78 -24.70
C PRO A 255 23.82 3.53 -25.92
N ASP A 256 24.58 3.60 -27.01
CA ASP A 256 24.17 4.35 -28.21
C ASP A 256 23.03 3.63 -28.93
N GLU A 257 23.11 2.32 -29.06
CA GLU A 257 22.05 1.50 -29.62
C GLU A 257 20.79 1.51 -28.70
N ALA A 258 20.96 1.45 -27.37
CA ALA A 258 19.87 1.52 -26.42
C ALA A 258 19.12 2.86 -26.51
N LEU A 259 19.84 3.98 -26.61
CA LEU A 259 19.29 5.30 -26.79
C LEU A 259 18.57 5.46 -28.14
N ALA A 260 19.15 4.91 -29.20
CA ALA A 260 18.52 4.92 -30.52
C ALA A 260 17.19 4.11 -30.52
N ARG A 261 17.17 2.91 -29.95
CA ARG A 261 15.95 2.09 -29.78
C ARG A 261 14.90 2.79 -28.94
N ALA A 262 15.33 3.56 -27.95
CA ALA A 262 14.45 4.37 -27.11
C ALA A 262 14.07 5.71 -27.78
N GLU A 263 14.43 5.93 -29.04
CA GLU A 263 14.16 7.16 -29.82
C GLU A 263 14.65 8.45 -29.10
N VAL A 264 15.74 8.36 -28.34
CA VAL A 264 16.38 9.51 -27.70
C VAL A 264 17.33 10.17 -28.69
N ARG A 265 16.95 11.36 -29.17
CA ARG A 265 17.74 12.11 -30.16
C ARG A 265 18.78 13.00 -29.46
N ALA A 266 19.89 13.25 -30.12
CA ALA A 266 20.94 14.18 -29.68
C ALA A 266 21.39 13.96 -28.20
N ALA A 267 21.37 12.71 -27.74
CA ALA A 267 21.81 12.38 -26.40
C ALA A 267 23.33 12.52 -26.27
N ARG A 268 23.77 13.20 -25.21
CA ARG A 268 25.19 13.31 -24.87
C ARG A 268 25.41 12.86 -23.42
N ARG A 269 26.47 12.10 -23.20
CA ARG A 269 26.86 11.67 -21.84
C ARG A 269 27.27 12.88 -21.01
N ILE A 270 26.82 12.93 -19.76
CA ILE A 270 27.13 14.00 -18.81
C ILE A 270 27.74 13.46 -17.51
N ALA A 271 28.48 14.30 -16.80
CA ALA A 271 28.93 14.01 -15.46
C ALA A 271 27.81 14.30 -14.44
N GLY A 272 27.85 13.65 -13.28
CA GLY A 272 26.89 13.90 -12.18
C GLY A 272 26.93 15.35 -11.64
N SER A 273 28.01 16.11 -11.91
CA SER A 273 28.13 17.53 -11.54
C SER A 273 27.73 18.50 -12.63
N SER A 274 27.27 18.00 -13.80
CA SER A 274 27.01 18.85 -14.99
C SER A 274 25.81 19.76 -14.85
N SER A 275 24.87 19.44 -13.97
CA SER A 275 23.71 20.28 -13.70
C SER A 275 23.21 20.06 -12.26
N PRO A 276 22.41 20.99 -11.70
CA PRO A 276 21.79 20.80 -10.38
C PRO A 276 20.98 19.50 -10.30
N ALA A 277 20.21 19.16 -11.34
CA ALA A 277 19.40 17.94 -11.36
C ALA A 277 20.26 16.66 -11.43
N ALA A 278 21.35 16.64 -12.21
CA ALA A 278 22.26 15.50 -12.26
C ALA A 278 22.96 15.29 -10.91
N LEU A 279 23.36 16.39 -10.24
CA LEU A 279 23.97 16.32 -8.91
C LEU A 279 22.95 15.85 -7.87
N ALA A 280 21.73 16.34 -7.91
CA ALA A 280 20.65 15.89 -7.01
C ALA A 280 20.34 14.41 -7.23
N PHE A 281 20.25 13.94 -8.49
CA PHE A 281 20.05 12.53 -8.80
C PHE A 281 21.15 11.65 -8.19
N VAL A 282 22.42 12.01 -8.36
CA VAL A 282 23.55 11.22 -7.80
C VAL A 282 23.45 11.12 -6.28
N ARG A 283 23.13 12.23 -5.61
CA ARG A 283 22.95 12.26 -4.16
C ARG A 283 21.73 11.41 -3.70
N ILE A 284 20.62 11.54 -4.40
CA ILE A 284 19.40 10.77 -4.13
C ILE A 284 19.66 9.27 -4.34
N ALA A 285 20.27 8.90 -5.45
CA ALA A 285 20.60 7.50 -5.74
C ALA A 285 21.52 6.89 -4.68
N ALA A 286 22.51 7.63 -4.21
CA ALA A 286 23.39 7.23 -3.11
C ALA A 286 22.61 7.07 -1.79
N ALA A 287 21.74 8.03 -1.45
CA ALA A 287 20.91 7.98 -0.25
C ALA A 287 19.92 6.79 -0.27
N LEU A 288 19.34 6.49 -1.40
CA LEU A 288 18.47 5.33 -1.60
C LEU A 288 19.25 4.01 -1.72
N GLY A 289 20.59 4.02 -1.75
CA GLY A 289 21.40 2.82 -1.94
C GLY A 289 21.21 2.17 -3.32
N CYS A 290 20.95 2.98 -4.35
CA CYS A 290 20.84 2.54 -5.73
C CYS A 290 22.23 2.35 -6.35
N GLY A 291 22.34 1.41 -7.31
CA GLY A 291 23.56 1.19 -8.06
C GLY A 291 23.91 2.33 -9.04
N PRO A 292 25.06 2.24 -9.71
CA PRO A 292 25.47 3.24 -10.68
C PRO A 292 24.52 3.29 -11.88
N ALA A 293 24.25 4.50 -12.38
CA ALA A 293 23.55 4.74 -13.63
C ALA A 293 24.39 5.65 -14.54
N SER A 294 24.32 5.45 -15.84
CA SER A 294 24.91 6.36 -16.83
C SER A 294 24.00 7.54 -17.05
N LEU A 295 24.53 8.76 -16.99
CA LEU A 295 23.75 9.98 -17.13
C LEU A 295 23.94 10.58 -18.53
N TYR A 296 22.84 10.93 -19.16
CA TYR A 296 22.80 11.58 -20.46
C TYR A 296 21.89 12.81 -20.41
N ALA A 297 22.16 13.77 -21.24
CA ALA A 297 21.28 14.93 -21.48
C ALA A 297 20.91 14.98 -22.96
N THR A 298 19.71 15.48 -23.24
CA THR A 298 19.26 15.76 -24.60
C THR A 298 18.70 17.18 -24.68
N ASP A 299 18.92 17.84 -25.79
CA ASP A 299 18.34 19.15 -26.10
C ASP A 299 17.07 19.02 -26.96
N ASP A 300 16.58 17.81 -27.22
CA ASP A 300 15.31 17.55 -27.93
C ASP A 300 14.12 18.12 -27.13
N PRO A 301 13.43 19.14 -27.64
CA PRO A 301 12.31 19.78 -26.93
C PRO A 301 11.11 18.83 -26.71
N ALA A 302 11.02 17.74 -27.48
CA ALA A 302 9.97 16.75 -27.36
C ALA A 302 10.30 15.67 -26.30
N ALA A 303 11.54 15.64 -25.81
CA ALA A 303 11.94 14.67 -24.81
C ALA A 303 11.26 14.91 -23.46
N PRO A 304 10.84 13.85 -22.74
CA PRO A 304 10.34 13.99 -21.39
C PRO A 304 11.43 14.56 -20.47
N GLU A 305 11.02 15.16 -19.34
CA GLU A 305 11.95 15.75 -18.38
C GLU A 305 12.98 14.75 -17.88
N LEU A 306 12.52 13.54 -17.59
CA LEU A 306 13.36 12.41 -17.16
C LEU A 306 12.90 11.14 -17.89
N ARG A 307 13.87 10.35 -18.33
CA ARG A 307 13.60 9.05 -18.96
C ARG A 307 14.63 8.01 -18.51
N LEU A 308 14.13 6.83 -18.14
CA LEU A 308 14.98 5.66 -17.90
C LEU A 308 15.06 4.84 -19.18
N VAL A 309 16.25 4.39 -19.52
CA VAL A 309 16.51 3.50 -20.65
C VAL A 309 17.29 2.28 -20.14
N CYS A 310 16.84 1.09 -20.50
CA CYS A 310 17.51 -0.16 -20.15
C CYS A 310 18.70 -0.40 -21.05
N ALA A 311 19.87 -0.54 -20.44
CA ALA A 311 21.15 -0.92 -21.07
C ALA A 311 21.93 -1.81 -20.10
N GLY A 312 23.13 -2.23 -20.45
CA GLY A 312 24.00 -2.98 -19.53
C GLY A 312 24.20 -2.29 -18.17
N THR A 313 24.38 -0.98 -18.21
CA THR A 313 24.19 -0.08 -17.04
C THR A 313 22.98 0.79 -17.33
N PRO A 314 21.98 0.91 -16.41
CA PRO A 314 20.82 1.75 -16.62
C PRO A 314 21.20 3.18 -17.00
N ILE A 315 20.48 3.77 -17.95
CA ILE A 315 20.73 5.11 -18.44
C ILE A 315 19.59 6.03 -17.97
N VAL A 316 19.95 7.14 -17.32
CA VAL A 316 19.01 8.23 -17.01
C VAL A 316 19.25 9.38 -17.96
N VAL A 317 18.24 9.73 -18.76
CA VAL A 317 18.27 10.83 -19.71
C VAL A 317 17.55 12.03 -19.10
N PHE A 318 18.24 13.17 -19.08
CA PHE A 318 17.71 14.46 -18.66
C PHE A 318 17.29 15.25 -19.90
N GLY A 319 16.03 15.57 -20.00
CA GLY A 319 15.51 16.47 -21.06
C GLY A 319 15.83 17.94 -20.79
N PRO A 320 15.50 18.85 -21.72
CA PRO A 320 15.90 20.25 -21.63
C PRO A 320 15.37 20.97 -20.39
N ARG A 321 14.20 20.56 -19.90
CA ARG A 321 13.56 21.15 -18.71
C ARG A 321 14.16 20.68 -17.40
N ALA A 322 14.87 19.54 -17.40
CA ALA A 322 15.48 18.98 -16.18
C ALA A 322 16.70 19.78 -15.67
N SER A 323 17.28 20.66 -16.47
CA SER A 323 18.46 21.47 -16.11
C SER A 323 18.15 22.64 -15.17
N ALA A 324 16.88 22.99 -14.97
CA ALA A 324 16.45 24.06 -14.08
C ALA A 324 16.66 23.72 -12.58
N ALA A 325 16.36 24.65 -11.69
CA ALA A 325 16.46 24.45 -10.23
C ALA A 325 15.66 23.21 -9.76
N VAL A 326 16.19 22.52 -8.79
CA VAL A 326 15.60 21.30 -8.24
C VAL A 326 14.60 21.67 -7.14
N ASP A 327 13.34 21.83 -7.51
CA ASP A 327 12.23 22.01 -6.59
C ASP A 327 11.79 20.65 -5.96
N PRO A 328 10.89 20.64 -4.96
CA PRO A 328 10.41 19.41 -4.33
C PRO A 328 9.77 18.42 -5.31
N ALA A 329 8.98 18.90 -6.29
CA ALA A 329 8.34 18.02 -7.29
C ALA A 329 9.39 17.33 -8.17
N ARG A 330 10.43 18.06 -8.55
CA ARG A 330 11.55 17.49 -9.31
C ARG A 330 12.35 16.49 -8.47
N ARG A 331 12.54 16.73 -7.17
CA ARG A 331 13.15 15.73 -6.28
C ARG A 331 12.31 14.47 -6.19
N PHE A 332 10.98 14.61 -6.15
CA PHE A 332 10.09 13.45 -6.22
C PHE A 332 10.33 12.62 -7.49
N ALA A 333 10.36 13.27 -8.65
CA ALA A 333 10.63 12.61 -9.93
C ALA A 333 12.02 11.97 -9.98
N LEU A 334 13.06 12.65 -9.45
CA LEU A 334 14.41 12.12 -9.36
C LEU A 334 14.50 10.90 -8.42
N GLY A 335 13.80 10.92 -7.28
CA GLY A 335 13.74 9.79 -6.35
C GLY A 335 13.02 8.58 -6.97
N THR A 336 11.91 8.84 -7.67
CA THR A 336 11.18 7.81 -8.42
C THR A 336 12.07 7.14 -9.47
N ILE A 337 12.74 7.92 -10.29
CA ILE A 337 13.66 7.39 -11.31
C ILE A 337 14.86 6.69 -10.67
N ALA A 338 15.45 7.23 -9.61
CA ALA A 338 16.60 6.62 -8.94
C ALA A 338 16.28 5.20 -8.46
N GLU A 339 15.11 5.00 -7.86
CA GLU A 339 14.69 3.67 -7.42
C GLU A 339 14.49 2.69 -8.58
N LEU A 340 14.07 3.18 -9.73
CA LEU A 340 13.91 2.36 -10.94
C LEU A 340 15.25 2.03 -11.65
N THR A 341 16.36 2.70 -11.31
CA THR A 341 17.68 2.34 -11.89
C THR A 341 18.27 1.05 -11.32
N ARG A 342 17.65 0.44 -10.32
CA ARG A 342 18.09 -0.87 -9.85
C ARG A 342 18.01 -1.88 -11.00
N PRO A 343 19.04 -2.72 -11.19
CA PRO A 343 19.17 -3.57 -12.38
C PRO A 343 17.89 -4.37 -12.68
N GLU A 344 17.32 -5.02 -11.65
CA GLU A 344 16.11 -5.82 -11.77
C GLU A 344 14.85 -5.01 -12.14
N ARG A 345 14.84 -3.72 -11.83
CA ARG A 345 13.73 -2.81 -12.12
C ARG A 345 13.92 -2.07 -13.44
N ALA A 346 15.15 -1.72 -13.76
CA ALA A 346 15.48 -1.04 -15.00
C ALA A 346 15.10 -1.87 -16.24
N VAL A 347 15.18 -3.20 -16.17
CA VAL A 347 14.71 -4.10 -17.22
C VAL A 347 13.22 -3.88 -17.53
N VAL A 348 12.41 -3.71 -16.52
CA VAL A 348 10.96 -3.57 -16.67
C VAL A 348 10.53 -2.12 -16.93
N ALA A 349 11.18 -1.16 -16.26
CA ALA A 349 10.81 0.25 -16.32
C ALA A 349 11.48 1.00 -17.49
N GLY A 350 12.67 0.56 -17.90
CA GLY A 350 13.47 1.19 -18.95
C GLY A 350 13.18 0.68 -20.37
N GLN A 351 12.19 -0.21 -20.54
CA GLN A 351 11.79 -0.73 -21.85
C GLN A 351 10.29 -0.53 -22.10
N PRO A 352 9.86 -0.49 -23.38
CA PRO A 352 8.44 -0.49 -23.72
C PRO A 352 7.73 -1.73 -23.14
N PRO A 353 6.47 -1.60 -22.69
CA PRO A 353 5.72 -2.72 -22.10
C PRO A 353 5.64 -3.97 -22.98
N ALA A 354 5.50 -3.80 -24.30
CA ALA A 354 5.44 -4.89 -25.24
C ALA A 354 6.76 -5.67 -25.34
N GLU A 355 7.90 -4.98 -25.27
CA GLU A 355 9.22 -5.62 -25.28
C GLU A 355 9.43 -6.46 -24.02
N VAL A 356 9.08 -5.92 -22.84
CA VAL A 356 9.17 -6.67 -21.59
C VAL A 356 8.26 -7.90 -21.60
N ALA A 357 7.04 -7.76 -22.14
CA ALA A 357 6.11 -8.88 -22.27
C ALA A 357 6.65 -9.99 -23.18
N THR A 358 7.20 -9.61 -24.35
CA THR A 358 7.80 -10.55 -25.29
C THR A 358 9.04 -11.22 -24.69
N LEU A 359 9.87 -10.47 -23.94
CA LEU A 359 11.03 -11.00 -23.24
C LEU A 359 10.64 -12.03 -22.17
N LEU A 360 9.62 -11.71 -21.36
CA LEU A 360 9.08 -12.66 -20.38
C LEU A 360 8.48 -13.90 -21.04
N ALA A 361 7.79 -13.74 -22.19
CA ALA A 361 7.30 -14.89 -22.96
C ALA A 361 8.44 -15.80 -23.45
N SER A 362 9.55 -15.23 -23.95
CA SER A 362 10.75 -15.98 -24.35
C SER A 362 11.37 -16.74 -23.17
N LEU A 363 11.48 -16.12 -22.00
CA LEU A 363 11.99 -16.78 -20.80
C LEU A 363 11.10 -17.95 -20.36
N VAL A 364 9.78 -17.75 -20.33
CA VAL A 364 8.83 -18.82 -19.97
C VAL A 364 8.90 -19.97 -20.96
N ARG A 365 8.93 -19.69 -22.27
CA ARG A 365 9.02 -20.73 -23.29
C ARG A 365 10.35 -21.45 -23.30
N GLY A 366 11.42 -20.75 -22.93
CA GLY A 366 12.79 -21.30 -22.90
C GLY A 366 13.07 -22.16 -21.68
N PHE A 367 12.48 -21.86 -20.51
CA PHE A 367 12.93 -22.39 -19.23
C PHE A 367 11.81 -22.91 -18.31
N ALA A 368 10.53 -22.63 -18.61
CA ALA A 368 9.40 -23.09 -17.81
C ALA A 368 8.78 -24.37 -18.35
N ALA A 369 8.04 -25.09 -17.50
CA ALA A 369 7.24 -26.23 -17.92
C ALA A 369 6.15 -25.81 -18.93
N PRO A 370 5.78 -26.69 -19.89
CA PRO A 370 4.76 -26.39 -20.92
C PRO A 370 3.42 -25.89 -20.38
N ALA A 371 3.07 -26.26 -19.14
CA ALA A 371 1.86 -25.80 -18.48
C ALA A 371 1.78 -24.28 -18.31
N LEU A 372 2.93 -23.58 -18.21
CA LEU A 372 2.99 -22.12 -18.09
C LEU A 372 2.95 -21.40 -19.45
N HIS A 373 3.18 -22.09 -20.57
CA HIS A 373 3.23 -21.46 -21.90
C HIS A 373 1.92 -20.80 -22.29
N GLY A 374 0.78 -21.37 -21.86
CA GLY A 374 -0.55 -20.80 -22.09
C GLY A 374 -0.74 -19.43 -21.46
N ALA A 375 -0.13 -19.17 -20.31
CA ALA A 375 -0.24 -17.90 -19.59
C ALA A 375 0.40 -16.72 -20.34
N VAL A 376 1.41 -16.98 -21.17
CA VAL A 376 2.16 -15.97 -21.94
C VAL A 376 1.78 -15.96 -23.44
N ALA A 377 0.87 -16.81 -23.88
CA ALA A 377 0.50 -16.96 -25.30
C ALA A 377 0.07 -15.63 -25.95
N ARG A 378 -0.61 -14.75 -25.19
CA ARG A 378 -1.05 -13.41 -25.63
C ARG A 378 0.10 -12.43 -25.93
N TRP A 379 1.32 -12.72 -25.47
CA TRP A 379 2.51 -11.89 -25.66
C TRP A 379 3.42 -12.42 -26.78
N VAL A 380 3.09 -13.58 -27.33
CA VAL A 380 3.80 -14.18 -28.44
C VAL A 380 3.26 -13.60 -29.76
N GLY A 381 4.12 -12.93 -30.50
CA GLY A 381 3.79 -12.39 -31.83
C GLY A 381 3.95 -13.45 -32.94
N ASP A 382 4.58 -13.06 -34.04
CA ASP A 382 4.93 -13.98 -35.14
C ASP A 382 5.75 -15.17 -34.60
N PRO A 383 5.31 -16.43 -34.85
CA PRO A 383 5.94 -17.63 -34.29
C PRO A 383 7.40 -17.81 -34.71
N ASP A 384 7.80 -17.39 -35.93
CA ASP A 384 9.17 -17.56 -36.43
C ASP A 384 10.11 -16.51 -35.80
N VAL A 385 9.64 -15.26 -35.70
CA VAL A 385 10.36 -14.18 -34.99
C VAL A 385 10.54 -14.55 -33.51
N GLN A 386 9.49 -15.08 -32.89
CA GLN A 386 9.55 -15.50 -31.50
C GLN A 386 10.52 -16.67 -31.31
N ARG A 387 10.54 -17.65 -32.19
CA ARG A 387 11.48 -18.78 -32.11
C ARG A 387 12.93 -18.33 -32.22
N ALA A 388 13.21 -17.43 -33.18
CA ALA A 388 14.57 -16.86 -33.33
C ALA A 388 14.98 -16.10 -32.06
N ARG A 389 14.09 -15.37 -31.44
CA ARG A 389 14.33 -14.64 -30.16
C ARG A 389 14.58 -15.62 -29.01
N ASP A 390 13.77 -16.69 -28.90
CA ASP A 390 13.94 -17.73 -27.86
C ASP A 390 15.28 -18.42 -27.97
N GLU A 391 15.74 -18.71 -29.19
CA GLU A 391 17.05 -19.31 -29.48
C GLU A 391 18.21 -18.35 -29.15
N ALA A 392 18.11 -17.10 -29.59
CA ALA A 392 19.10 -16.06 -29.28
C ALA A 392 19.22 -15.81 -27.76
N LEU A 393 18.13 -15.73 -27.04
CA LEU A 393 18.10 -15.56 -25.58
C LEU A 393 18.76 -16.77 -24.90
N ARG A 394 18.44 -18.00 -25.32
CA ARG A 394 19.01 -19.23 -24.77
C ARG A 394 20.51 -19.30 -25.04
N GLY A 395 20.97 -18.88 -26.24
CA GLY A 395 22.39 -18.85 -26.61
C GLY A 395 23.18 -17.82 -25.82
N ALA A 396 22.60 -16.64 -25.55
CA ALA A 396 23.26 -15.56 -24.83
C ALA A 396 23.36 -15.80 -23.31
N LEU A 397 22.46 -16.59 -22.73
CA LEU A 397 22.47 -16.83 -21.29
C LEU A 397 23.51 -17.89 -20.86
N PRO A 398 24.35 -17.59 -19.86
CA PRO A 398 25.24 -18.58 -19.23
C PRO A 398 24.48 -19.78 -18.66
N VAL A 399 25.08 -20.97 -18.65
CA VAL A 399 24.46 -22.20 -18.13
C VAL A 399 23.90 -22.02 -16.70
N ARG A 400 24.66 -21.35 -15.84
CA ARG A 400 24.25 -21.07 -14.45
C ARG A 400 22.94 -20.32 -14.39
N LEU A 401 22.72 -19.29 -15.23
CA LEU A 401 21.52 -18.50 -15.23
C LEU A 401 20.34 -19.27 -15.85
N ARG A 402 20.59 -20.12 -16.85
CA ARG A 402 19.56 -21.02 -17.41
C ARG A 402 18.98 -21.95 -16.33
N GLN A 403 19.85 -22.62 -15.58
CA GLN A 403 19.45 -23.48 -14.45
C GLN A 403 18.65 -22.71 -13.36
N ARG A 404 19.09 -21.49 -13.09
CA ARG A 404 18.37 -20.63 -12.11
C ARG A 404 16.97 -20.24 -12.61
N PHE A 405 16.81 -19.95 -13.90
CA PHE A 405 15.48 -19.71 -14.47
C PHE A 405 14.58 -20.95 -14.38
N GLU A 406 15.11 -22.13 -14.70
CA GLU A 406 14.37 -23.39 -14.58
C GLU A 406 13.86 -23.61 -13.14
N GLN A 407 14.70 -23.34 -12.14
CA GLN A 407 14.31 -23.42 -10.72
C GLN A 407 13.21 -22.40 -10.36
N LEU A 408 13.40 -21.13 -10.74
CA LEU A 408 12.43 -20.07 -10.45
C LEU A 408 11.05 -20.35 -11.09
N PHE A 409 11.04 -20.84 -12.32
CA PHE A 409 9.78 -21.17 -12.99
C PHE A 409 9.14 -22.46 -12.48
N ALA A 410 9.89 -23.41 -11.90
CA ALA A 410 9.34 -24.62 -11.32
C ALA A 410 8.46 -24.33 -10.10
N GLU A 411 8.78 -23.26 -9.36
CA GLU A 411 8.06 -22.83 -8.16
C GLU A 411 6.94 -21.81 -8.44
N LEU A 412 6.83 -21.32 -9.70
CA LEU A 412 5.95 -20.22 -10.04
C LEU A 412 4.56 -20.73 -10.48
N PRO A 413 3.48 -20.34 -9.81
CA PRO A 413 2.14 -20.66 -10.27
C PRO A 413 1.73 -19.81 -11.49
N ALA A 414 0.84 -20.32 -12.34
CA ALA A 414 0.48 -19.68 -13.61
C ALA A 414 -0.14 -18.27 -13.42
N ASP A 415 -0.86 -18.04 -12.34
CA ASP A 415 -1.47 -16.74 -11.99
C ASP A 415 -0.44 -15.70 -11.53
N ALA A 416 0.81 -16.13 -11.27
CA ALA A 416 1.91 -15.24 -10.91
C ALA A 416 2.49 -14.48 -12.10
N LEU A 417 2.23 -14.91 -13.35
CA LEU A 417 2.70 -14.27 -14.58
C LEU A 417 1.84 -13.06 -14.96
N ASP A 418 1.66 -12.13 -13.99
CA ASP A 418 0.94 -10.86 -14.19
C ASP A 418 1.92 -9.70 -14.27
N LEU A 419 2.38 -9.40 -15.48
CA LEU A 419 3.31 -8.29 -15.74
C LEU A 419 2.68 -6.92 -15.44
N HIS A 420 1.37 -6.76 -15.63
CA HIS A 420 0.69 -5.51 -15.33
C HIS A 420 0.72 -5.21 -13.82
N ARG A 421 0.38 -6.22 -13.02
CA ARG A 421 0.43 -6.12 -11.56
C ARG A 421 1.85 -5.86 -11.06
N HIS A 422 2.84 -6.53 -11.64
CA HIS A 422 4.26 -6.31 -11.33
C HIS A 422 4.71 -4.87 -11.65
N ARG A 423 4.35 -4.33 -12.81
CA ARG A 423 4.66 -2.94 -13.20
C ARG A 423 4.00 -1.92 -12.28
N ALA A 424 2.75 -2.15 -11.92
CA ALA A 424 2.06 -1.29 -10.94
C ALA A 424 2.76 -1.31 -9.57
N ALA A 425 3.24 -2.46 -9.12
CA ALA A 425 4.02 -2.58 -7.89
C ALA A 425 5.36 -1.83 -7.97
N LEU A 426 6.06 -1.93 -9.10
CA LEU A 426 7.28 -1.15 -9.34
C LEU A 426 7.03 0.35 -9.26
N ALA A 427 5.96 0.84 -9.88
CA ALA A 427 5.59 2.25 -9.83
C ALA A 427 5.27 2.70 -8.39
N ARG A 428 4.48 1.92 -7.63
CA ARG A 428 4.18 2.23 -6.21
C ARG A 428 5.44 2.31 -5.36
N VAL A 429 6.39 1.40 -5.54
CA VAL A 429 7.66 1.43 -4.79
C VAL A 429 8.53 2.62 -5.19
N ALA A 430 8.58 2.95 -6.47
CA ALA A 430 9.31 4.11 -6.98
C ALA A 430 8.70 5.43 -6.46
N GLU A 431 7.38 5.56 -6.44
CA GLU A 431 6.67 6.70 -5.86
C GLU A 431 6.94 6.85 -4.35
N ARG A 432 6.99 5.74 -3.58
CA ARG A 432 7.39 5.76 -2.17
C ARG A 432 8.81 6.30 -1.99
N ALA A 433 9.75 5.89 -2.86
CA ALA A 433 11.12 6.40 -2.83
C ALA A 433 11.16 7.89 -3.17
N GLY A 434 10.42 8.33 -4.18
CA GLY A 434 10.27 9.74 -4.54
C GLY A 434 9.73 10.57 -3.37
N LEU A 435 8.67 10.10 -2.73
CA LEU A 435 8.05 10.78 -1.59
C LEU A 435 8.99 10.83 -0.37
N LEU A 436 9.73 9.74 -0.12
CA LEU A 436 10.69 9.68 0.99
C LEU A 436 11.77 10.77 0.88
N VAL A 437 12.31 10.98 -0.31
CA VAL A 437 13.42 11.94 -0.52
C VAL A 437 12.95 13.38 -0.75
N SER A 438 11.72 13.59 -1.25
CA SER A 438 11.18 14.94 -1.50
C SER A 438 10.32 15.45 -0.36
N GLY A 439 9.51 14.57 0.22
CA GLY A 439 8.41 14.94 1.12
C GLY A 439 7.26 15.67 0.42
N ASP A 440 7.20 15.71 -0.91
CA ASP A 440 6.19 16.44 -1.67
C ASP A 440 4.97 15.55 -1.93
N CYS A 441 3.96 15.68 -1.07
CA CYS A 441 2.70 14.95 -1.22
C CYS A 441 1.87 15.44 -2.41
N ALA A 442 2.00 16.70 -2.80
CA ALA A 442 1.28 17.25 -3.96
C ALA A 442 1.78 16.61 -5.26
N ALA A 443 3.10 16.49 -5.44
CA ALA A 443 3.69 15.79 -6.58
C ALA A 443 3.29 14.32 -6.62
N ALA A 444 3.28 13.65 -5.45
CA ALA A 444 2.88 12.25 -5.34
C ALA A 444 1.40 12.00 -5.66
N LEU A 445 0.55 13.02 -5.53
CA LEU A 445 -0.90 12.94 -5.79
C LEU A 445 -1.33 13.35 -7.20
N VAL A 446 -0.41 13.78 -8.07
CA VAL A 446 -0.76 14.18 -9.45
C VAL A 446 -1.35 13.01 -10.23
N GLU A 447 -0.68 11.86 -10.25
CA GLU A 447 -1.14 10.61 -10.91
C GLU A 447 -0.68 9.39 -10.11
N PRO A 448 -1.19 9.18 -8.88
CA PRO A 448 -0.65 8.16 -8.00
C PRO A 448 -1.03 6.76 -8.46
N THR A 449 -0.04 5.89 -8.61
CA THR A 449 -0.26 4.48 -8.87
C THR A 449 -0.87 3.81 -7.64
N GLY A 450 -2.10 3.34 -7.77
CA GLY A 450 -2.87 2.81 -6.64
C GLY A 450 -3.74 3.84 -5.92
N GLY A 451 -3.86 5.03 -6.53
CA GLY A 451 -4.74 6.12 -6.08
C GLY A 451 -4.23 6.87 -4.83
N PRO A 452 -4.96 7.90 -4.39
CA PRO A 452 -4.57 8.70 -3.23
C PRO A 452 -4.35 7.90 -1.95
N ALA A 453 -5.08 6.79 -1.78
CA ALA A 453 -4.92 5.90 -0.63
C ALA A 453 -3.51 5.27 -0.52
N ALA A 454 -2.79 5.10 -1.63
CA ALA A 454 -1.42 4.61 -1.60
C ALA A 454 -0.46 5.66 -1.01
N VAL A 455 -0.64 6.93 -1.38
CA VAL A 455 0.13 8.06 -0.84
C VAL A 455 -0.15 8.22 0.66
N VAL A 456 -1.42 8.18 1.05
CA VAL A 456 -1.83 8.22 2.47
C VAL A 456 -1.12 7.13 3.26
N ARG A 457 -1.19 5.86 2.81
CA ARG A 457 -0.52 4.74 3.48
C ARG A 457 0.99 4.93 3.60
N THR A 458 1.62 5.56 2.62
CA THR A 458 3.06 5.83 2.67
C THR A 458 3.41 6.85 3.74
N VAL A 459 2.65 7.95 3.84
CA VAL A 459 2.90 9.00 4.84
C VAL A 459 2.52 8.55 6.25
N THR A 460 1.49 7.71 6.37
CA THR A 460 1.06 7.15 7.67
C THR A 460 1.87 5.92 8.09
N ASP A 461 2.79 5.43 7.27
CA ASP A 461 3.69 4.33 7.64
C ASP A 461 4.60 4.75 8.81
N PRO A 462 4.66 3.97 9.91
CA PRO A 462 5.47 4.29 11.08
C PRO A 462 6.96 4.47 10.77
N ASP A 463 7.47 3.80 9.74
CA ASP A 463 8.86 3.89 9.34
C ASP A 463 9.18 5.17 8.56
N TYR A 464 8.19 5.81 7.93
CA TYR A 464 8.39 6.97 7.07
C TYR A 464 9.15 8.13 7.76
N PRO A 465 8.74 8.62 8.94
CA PRO A 465 9.46 9.71 9.62
C PRO A 465 10.86 9.29 10.07
N ALA A 466 11.04 8.08 10.58
CA ALA A 466 12.33 7.57 11.01
C ALA A 466 13.33 7.48 9.85
N LEU A 467 12.86 7.05 8.66
CA LEU A 467 13.70 6.99 7.46
C LEU A 467 14.04 8.38 6.93
N ARG A 468 13.12 9.34 6.99
CA ARG A 468 13.40 10.74 6.65
C ARG A 468 14.45 11.36 7.58
N ALA A 469 14.34 11.13 8.87
CA ALA A 469 15.34 11.58 9.86
C ALA A 469 16.71 10.95 9.57
N ARG A 470 16.75 9.66 9.27
CA ARG A 470 17.97 8.95 8.89
C ARG A 470 18.64 9.51 7.64
N LEU A 471 17.85 9.90 6.65
CA LEU A 471 18.36 10.55 5.43
C LEU A 471 18.77 12.00 5.65
N GLY A 472 18.43 12.61 6.80
CA GLY A 472 18.70 14.00 7.12
C GLY A 472 17.77 14.97 6.40
N VAL A 473 16.57 14.53 5.99
CA VAL A 473 15.55 15.36 5.32
C VAL A 473 14.32 15.63 6.20
N ALA A 474 14.38 15.21 7.47
CA ALA A 474 13.36 15.55 8.46
C ALA A 474 13.53 17.00 8.95
N VAL A 475 12.41 17.64 9.27
CA VAL A 475 12.39 18.94 9.92
C VAL A 475 12.67 18.75 11.42
N ALA A 476 13.64 19.48 11.97
CA ALA A 476 13.99 19.42 13.38
C ALA A 476 12.90 20.07 14.27
#